data_e7163dfde6f94b5ff2d17a96795ffa7a
#
_entry.id   e7163dfde6f94b5ff2d17a96795ffa7a
#
_cell.length_a   1.000
_cell.length_b   1.000
_cell.length_c   1.000
_cell.angle_alpha   90.00
_cell.angle_beta   90.00
_cell.angle_gamma   90.00
#
_symmetry.space_group_name_H-M   'P 1'
#
loop_
_entity.id
_entity.type
_entity.pdbx_description
1 polymer ?
#
loop_
_entity_poly.entity_id
_entity_poly.type
_entity_poly.pdbx_seq_one_letter_code
_entity_poly.pdbx_strand_id
1 'polypeptide(L)'
;MTIIVGYVPSPEGRAAIDAAIEQARALGETITVLNTSRGERQVDPTFASEDDLVEVRRVLDDAGVTYDVHQSVSGKDVAEEIVDQAEARTARLIVIGLRRRTATGKFLFGSNAQRVLLDADCPVLAVKAPNQN
;
A
#
# COMPACT_ATOMS: atom_id res chain seq x y z
N MET A 1 7.83 -10.09 -12.33
CA MET A 1 7.38 -9.99 -10.92
C MET A 1 6.96 -8.54 -10.66
N THR A 2 6.21 -8.30 -9.63
CA THR A 2 5.70 -6.96 -9.34
C THR A 2 5.94 -6.60 -7.87
N ILE A 3 5.93 -5.30 -7.57
CA ILE A 3 5.94 -4.78 -6.21
C ILE A 3 4.50 -4.40 -5.88
N ILE A 4 3.94 -5.00 -4.85
CA ILE A 4 2.59 -4.66 -4.36
C ILE A 4 2.70 -3.52 -3.36
N VAL A 5 1.90 -2.47 -3.54
CA VAL A 5 1.75 -1.39 -2.57
C VAL A 5 0.35 -1.47 -1.97
N GLY A 6 0.25 -1.70 -0.68
CA GLY A 6 -1.00 -1.58 0.04
C GLY A 6 -1.27 -0.11 0.32
N TYR A 7 -2.09 0.51 -0.51
CA TYR A 7 -2.29 1.96 -0.47
C TYR A 7 -3.59 2.34 0.24
N VAL A 8 -3.51 3.34 1.10
CA VAL A 8 -4.65 4.07 1.65
C VAL A 8 -4.40 5.57 1.45
N PRO A 9 -5.46 6.40 1.26
CA PRO A 9 -5.29 7.83 1.03
C PRO A 9 -4.91 8.55 2.34
N SER A 10 -3.62 8.61 2.61
CA SER A 10 -3.06 9.12 3.85
C SER A 10 -1.58 9.47 3.64
N PRO A 11 -0.93 10.20 4.57
CA PRO A 11 0.50 10.44 4.48
C PRO A 11 1.34 9.16 4.43
N GLU A 12 0.99 8.15 5.21
CA GLU A 12 1.70 6.86 5.20
C GLU A 12 1.46 6.10 3.89
N GLY A 13 0.28 6.23 3.29
CA GLY A 13 0.00 5.64 1.97
C GLY A 13 0.84 6.28 0.88
N ARG A 14 1.00 7.60 0.91
CA ARG A 14 1.87 8.30 -0.03
C ARG A 14 3.33 7.92 0.18
N ALA A 15 3.77 7.79 1.44
CA ALA A 15 5.13 7.34 1.75
C ALA A 15 5.38 5.94 1.18
N ALA A 16 4.39 5.06 1.25
CA ALA A 16 4.49 3.72 0.67
C ALA A 16 4.64 3.78 -0.86
N ILE A 17 3.89 4.65 -1.54
CA ILE A 17 4.02 4.87 -2.99
C ILE A 17 5.44 5.33 -3.33
N ASP A 18 5.95 6.32 -2.60
CA ASP A 18 7.29 6.88 -2.86
C ASP A 18 8.37 5.81 -2.66
N ALA A 19 8.26 5.00 -1.60
CA ALA A 19 9.20 3.90 -1.36
C ALA A 19 9.13 2.82 -2.43
N ALA A 20 7.92 2.50 -2.90
CA ALA A 20 7.73 1.53 -3.98
C ALA A 20 8.37 2.00 -5.28
N ILE A 21 8.29 3.30 -5.59
CA ILE A 21 8.95 3.87 -6.76
C ILE A 21 10.46 3.68 -6.69
N GLU A 22 11.08 3.96 -5.54
CA GLU A 22 12.51 3.74 -5.35
C GLU A 22 12.88 2.27 -5.56
N GLN A 23 12.11 1.37 -4.98
CA GLN A 23 12.37 -0.07 -5.12
C GLN A 23 12.17 -0.56 -6.54
N ALA A 24 11.14 -0.08 -7.22
CA ALA A 24 10.87 -0.45 -8.61
C ALA A 24 12.02 -0.04 -9.52
N ARG A 25 12.54 1.15 -9.34
CA ARG A 25 13.69 1.65 -10.11
C ARG A 25 14.94 0.82 -9.82
N ALA A 26 15.22 0.54 -8.54
CA ALA A 26 16.40 -0.22 -8.13
C ALA A 26 16.35 -1.67 -8.64
N LEU A 27 15.17 -2.27 -8.66
CA LEU A 27 15.00 -3.69 -8.97
C LEU A 27 14.56 -3.95 -10.40
N GLY A 28 14.18 -2.92 -11.15
CA GLY A 28 13.65 -3.07 -12.52
C GLY A 28 12.29 -3.73 -12.55
N GLU A 29 11.44 -3.48 -11.54
CA GLU A 29 10.15 -4.11 -11.41
C GLU A 29 8.99 -3.15 -11.68
N THR A 30 7.81 -3.71 -11.97
CA THR A 30 6.58 -2.94 -12.07
C THR A 30 5.93 -2.79 -10.70
N ILE A 31 4.98 -1.85 -10.59
CA ILE A 31 4.24 -1.60 -9.35
C ILE A 31 2.77 -1.98 -9.55
N THR A 32 2.19 -2.67 -8.60
CA THR A 32 0.75 -2.86 -8.50
C THR A 32 0.26 -2.13 -7.27
N VAL A 33 -0.50 -1.06 -7.46
CA VAL A 33 -1.13 -0.34 -6.35
C VAL A 33 -2.44 -1.03 -6.01
N LEU A 34 -2.56 -1.46 -4.77
CA LEU A 34 -3.73 -2.18 -4.30
C LEU A 34 -4.43 -1.36 -3.23
N ASN A 35 -5.66 -0.96 -3.50
CA ASN A 35 -6.54 -0.30 -2.54
C ASN A 35 -7.79 -1.15 -2.38
N THR A 36 -8.00 -1.71 -1.20
CA THR A 36 -9.07 -2.66 -0.97
C THR A 36 -9.87 -2.32 0.28
N SER A 37 -11.14 -2.66 0.28
CA SER A 37 -12.08 -2.50 1.39
C SER A 37 -12.82 -3.81 1.61
N ARG A 38 -13.20 -4.08 2.85
CA ARG A 38 -14.10 -5.20 3.16
C ARG A 38 -15.51 -4.98 2.65
N GLY A 39 -15.91 -3.71 2.52
CA GLY A 39 -17.26 -3.38 2.07
C GLY A 39 -18.30 -3.33 3.18
N GLU A 40 -17.88 -3.29 4.44
CA GLU A 40 -18.79 -3.27 5.60
C GLU A 40 -19.41 -1.90 5.86
N ARG A 41 -18.81 -0.84 5.31
CA ARG A 41 -19.24 0.54 5.53
C ARG A 41 -19.68 1.17 4.23
N GLN A 42 -20.72 2.00 4.28
CA GLN A 42 -21.10 2.81 3.13
C GLN A 42 -20.03 3.82 2.76
N VAL A 43 -19.37 4.39 3.78
CA VAL A 43 -18.25 5.31 3.60
C VAL A 43 -17.05 4.74 4.34
N ASP A 44 -16.01 4.39 3.61
CA ASP A 44 -14.77 3.86 4.15
C ASP A 44 -13.66 4.86 3.86
N PRO A 45 -13.08 5.52 4.91
CA PRO A 45 -12.03 6.51 4.71
C PRO A 45 -10.72 5.92 4.17
N THR A 46 -10.56 4.59 4.24
CA THR A 46 -9.38 3.93 3.67
C THR A 46 -9.55 3.57 2.20
N PHE A 47 -10.78 3.69 1.68
CA PHE A 47 -11.06 3.45 0.26
C PHE A 47 -10.82 4.73 -0.52
N ALA A 48 -9.90 4.68 -1.48
CA ALA A 48 -9.49 5.86 -2.23
C ALA A 48 -10.61 6.35 -3.14
N SER A 49 -10.79 7.67 -3.20
CA SER A 49 -11.68 8.32 -4.14
C SER A 49 -11.06 8.33 -5.54
N GLU A 50 -11.86 8.70 -6.55
CA GLU A 50 -11.32 8.91 -7.90
C GLU A 50 -10.22 9.96 -7.91
N ASP A 51 -10.38 11.05 -7.16
CA ASP A 51 -9.37 12.11 -7.07
C ASP A 51 -8.09 11.59 -6.42
N ASP A 52 -8.19 10.76 -5.38
CA ASP A 52 -7.04 10.12 -4.75
C ASP A 52 -6.27 9.27 -5.77
N LEU A 53 -6.98 8.48 -6.57
CA LEU A 53 -6.36 7.61 -7.57
C LEU A 53 -5.77 8.40 -8.72
N VAL A 54 -6.39 9.51 -9.13
CA VAL A 54 -5.83 10.41 -10.15
C VAL A 54 -4.47 10.94 -9.68
N GLU A 55 -4.37 11.35 -8.41
CA GLU A 55 -3.11 11.83 -7.84
C GLU A 55 -2.05 10.73 -7.79
N VAL A 56 -2.43 9.52 -7.39
CA VAL A 56 -1.52 8.37 -7.38
C VAL A 56 -0.98 8.10 -8.78
N ARG A 57 -1.86 8.08 -9.79
CA ARG A 57 -1.46 7.87 -11.18
C ARG A 57 -0.52 8.95 -11.66
N ARG A 58 -0.80 10.21 -11.31
CA ARG A 58 0.07 11.34 -11.67
C ARG A 58 1.48 11.15 -11.11
N VAL A 59 1.59 10.78 -9.84
CA VAL A 59 2.89 10.55 -9.20
C VAL A 59 3.66 9.42 -9.88
N LEU A 60 2.98 8.33 -10.20
CA LEU A 60 3.60 7.17 -10.85
C LEU A 60 3.98 7.47 -12.30
N ASP A 61 3.15 8.20 -13.03
CA ASP A 61 3.44 8.62 -14.39
C ASP A 61 4.67 9.55 -14.42
N ASP A 62 4.71 10.52 -13.51
CA ASP A 62 5.84 11.45 -13.41
C ASP A 62 7.14 10.72 -13.05
N ALA A 63 7.05 9.64 -12.29
CA ALA A 63 8.21 8.82 -11.94
C ALA A 63 8.70 7.94 -13.08
N GLY A 64 7.90 7.76 -14.12
CA GLY A 64 8.27 6.95 -15.28
C GLY A 64 8.30 5.45 -15.02
N VAL A 65 7.60 4.98 -13.99
CA VAL A 65 7.53 3.55 -13.68
C VAL A 65 6.31 2.93 -14.34
N THR A 66 6.41 1.65 -14.67
CA THR A 66 5.27 0.87 -15.16
C THR A 66 4.44 0.41 -13.96
N TYR A 67 3.14 0.62 -14.03
CA TYR A 67 2.26 0.29 -12.92
C TYR A 67 0.85 -0.08 -13.39
N ASP A 68 0.10 -0.72 -12.50
CA ASP A 68 -1.34 -0.80 -12.58
C ASP A 68 -1.95 -0.47 -11.21
N VAL A 69 -3.19 -0.02 -11.23
CA VAL A 69 -3.94 0.30 -10.00
C VAL A 69 -5.12 -0.64 -9.93
N HIS A 70 -5.22 -1.37 -8.84
CA HIS A 70 -6.29 -2.33 -8.60
C HIS A 70 -7.07 -1.93 -7.36
N GLN A 71 -8.34 -1.60 -7.54
CA GLN A 71 -9.22 -1.22 -6.44
C GLN A 71 -10.35 -2.24 -6.36
N SER A 72 -10.58 -2.78 -5.15
CA SER A 72 -11.58 -3.83 -4.98
C SER A 72 -12.30 -3.72 -3.64
N VAL A 73 -13.54 -4.22 -3.63
CA VAL A 73 -14.30 -4.48 -2.41
C VAL A 73 -14.44 -6.00 -2.35
N SER A 74 -13.67 -6.64 -1.49
CA SER A 74 -13.48 -8.09 -1.55
C SER A 74 -14.28 -8.87 -0.52
N GLY A 75 -14.79 -8.23 0.52
CA GLY A 75 -15.38 -8.93 1.67
C GLY A 75 -14.36 -9.57 2.60
N LYS A 76 -13.08 -9.59 2.23
CA LYS A 76 -11.98 -10.12 3.04
C LYS A 76 -11.34 -9.01 3.87
N ASP A 77 -10.61 -9.37 4.91
CA ASP A 77 -9.73 -8.43 5.60
C ASP A 77 -8.72 -7.84 4.62
N VAL A 78 -8.39 -6.57 4.83
CA VAL A 78 -7.43 -5.86 3.96
C VAL A 78 -6.10 -6.62 3.90
N ALA A 79 -5.57 -7.06 5.05
CA ALA A 79 -4.32 -7.81 5.10
C ALA A 79 -4.40 -9.12 4.32
N GLU A 80 -5.49 -9.85 4.45
CA GLU A 80 -5.71 -11.11 3.72
C GLU A 80 -5.72 -10.87 2.22
N GLU A 81 -6.41 -9.82 1.76
CA GLU A 81 -6.45 -9.48 0.34
C GLU A 81 -5.07 -9.10 -0.20
N ILE A 82 -4.29 -8.33 0.57
CA ILE A 82 -2.93 -7.96 0.16
C ILE A 82 -2.07 -9.21 0.00
N VAL A 83 -2.11 -10.11 0.97
CA VAL A 83 -1.32 -11.35 0.93
C VAL A 83 -1.76 -12.24 -0.23
N ASP A 84 -3.06 -12.38 -0.43
CA ASP A 84 -3.61 -13.20 -1.53
C ASP A 84 -3.21 -12.63 -2.90
N GLN A 85 -3.28 -11.33 -3.08
CA GLN A 85 -2.88 -10.68 -4.33
C GLN A 85 -1.37 -10.80 -4.57
N ALA A 86 -0.58 -10.67 -3.51
CA ALA A 86 0.86 -10.85 -3.61
C ALA A 86 1.21 -12.28 -4.06
N GLU A 87 0.53 -13.26 -3.52
CA GLU A 87 0.73 -14.66 -3.90
C GLU A 87 0.29 -14.90 -5.35
N ALA A 88 -0.91 -14.43 -5.71
CA ALA A 88 -1.47 -14.62 -7.06
C ALA A 88 -0.61 -13.96 -8.13
N ARG A 89 0.00 -12.81 -7.83
CA ARG A 89 0.82 -12.05 -8.77
C ARG A 89 2.31 -12.39 -8.68
N THR A 90 2.70 -13.29 -7.82
CA THR A 90 4.10 -13.64 -7.57
C THR A 90 4.91 -12.38 -7.24
N ALA A 91 4.45 -11.64 -6.23
CA ALA A 91 5.08 -10.38 -5.86
C ALA A 91 6.49 -10.58 -5.35
N ARG A 92 7.38 -9.69 -5.75
CA ARG A 92 8.75 -9.66 -5.27
C ARG A 92 8.85 -9.00 -3.91
N LEU A 93 7.96 -8.04 -3.65
CA LEU A 93 7.99 -7.21 -2.45
C LEU A 93 6.60 -6.66 -2.20
N ILE A 94 6.22 -6.54 -0.94
CA ILE A 94 5.04 -5.80 -0.50
C ILE A 94 5.52 -4.55 0.23
N VAL A 95 4.98 -3.38 -0.12
CA VAL A 95 5.26 -2.12 0.58
C VAL A 95 3.98 -1.65 1.25
N ILE A 96 4.06 -1.37 2.55
CA ILE A 96 2.94 -0.87 3.34
C ILE A 96 3.37 0.35 4.16
N GLY A 97 2.44 1.25 4.44
CA GLY A 97 2.69 2.39 5.30
C GLY A 97 2.34 2.07 6.75
N LEU A 98 3.11 2.64 7.67
CA LEU A 98 2.85 2.56 9.10
C LEU A 98 2.22 3.85 9.58
N ARG A 99 1.11 3.73 10.30
CA ARG A 99 0.38 4.86 10.83
C ARG A 99 0.96 5.32 12.17
N ARG A 100 1.08 6.63 12.34
CA ARG A 100 1.39 7.23 13.63
C ARG A 100 0.10 7.37 14.42
N ARG A 101 0.02 6.78 15.61
CA ARG A 101 -1.21 6.72 16.39
C ARG A 101 -1.20 7.47 17.71
N THR A 102 -0.06 7.95 18.18
CA THR A 102 0.02 8.57 19.50
C THR A 102 0.45 10.01 19.42
N ALA A 103 0.04 10.83 20.41
CA ALA A 103 0.46 12.21 20.53
C ALA A 103 1.98 12.32 20.73
N THR A 104 2.62 11.29 21.24
CA THR A 104 4.08 11.25 21.42
C THR A 104 4.83 10.95 20.13
N GLY A 105 4.11 10.70 19.04
CA GLY A 105 4.72 10.43 17.74
C GLY A 105 5.26 9.04 17.57
N LYS A 106 4.95 8.11 18.46
CA LYS A 106 5.35 6.71 18.31
C LYS A 106 4.52 6.04 17.24
N PHE A 107 5.16 5.17 16.46
CA PHE A 107 4.47 4.36 15.48
C PHE A 107 3.95 3.09 16.14
N LEU A 108 2.69 2.79 15.87
CA LEU A 108 2.08 1.55 16.31
C LEU A 108 1.80 0.68 15.09
N PHE A 109 2.11 -0.60 15.19
CA PHE A 109 1.71 -1.55 14.18
C PHE A 109 0.20 -1.77 14.27
N GLY A 110 -0.53 -1.38 13.24
CA GLY A 110 -1.92 -1.77 13.11
C GLY A 110 -2.05 -3.27 12.87
N SER A 111 -3.23 -3.82 13.11
CA SER A 111 -3.48 -5.25 12.91
C SER A 111 -3.20 -5.71 11.48
N ASN A 112 -3.52 -4.87 10.49
CA ASN A 112 -3.27 -5.19 9.08
C ASN A 112 -1.77 -5.29 8.79
N ALA A 113 -0.97 -4.35 9.29
CA ALA A 113 0.48 -4.38 9.11
C ALA A 113 1.09 -5.63 9.72
N GLN A 114 0.67 -5.99 10.95
CA GLN A 114 1.15 -7.21 11.62
C GLN A 114 0.81 -8.45 10.80
N ARG A 115 -0.42 -8.57 10.33
CA ARG A 115 -0.85 -9.74 9.56
C ARG A 115 -0.09 -9.87 8.25
N VAL A 116 0.11 -8.77 7.55
CA VAL A 116 0.90 -8.80 6.30
C VAL A 116 2.32 -9.27 6.59
N LEU A 117 2.96 -8.72 7.64
CA LEU A 117 4.32 -9.10 8.01
C LEU A 117 4.45 -10.58 8.37
N LEU A 118 3.43 -11.13 9.05
CA LEU A 118 3.45 -12.53 9.50
C LEU A 118 3.07 -13.52 8.41
N ASP A 119 2.15 -13.14 7.53
CA ASP A 119 1.53 -14.09 6.59
C ASP A 119 2.12 -14.03 5.18
N ALA A 120 2.81 -12.95 4.81
CA ALA A 120 3.37 -12.82 3.46
C ALA A 120 4.55 -13.77 3.26
N ASP A 121 4.61 -14.38 2.07
CA ASP A 121 5.72 -15.26 1.69
C ASP A 121 6.89 -14.52 1.05
N CYS A 122 6.69 -13.25 0.73
CA CYS A 122 7.73 -12.39 0.16
C CYS A 122 8.18 -11.34 1.18
N PRO A 123 9.31 -10.66 0.94
CA PRO A 123 9.73 -9.55 1.79
C PRO A 123 8.68 -8.45 1.88
N VAL A 124 8.59 -7.83 3.04
CA VAL A 124 7.66 -6.71 3.30
C VAL A 124 8.47 -5.52 3.80
N LEU A 125 8.28 -4.40 3.14
CA LEU A 125 8.87 -3.11 3.52
C LEU A 125 7.79 -2.26 4.17
N ALA A 126 7.94 -2.00 5.46
CA ALA A 126 7.05 -1.14 6.22
C ALA A 126 7.64 0.26 6.29
N VAL A 127 6.90 1.26 5.83
CA VAL A 127 7.40 2.61 5.64
C VAL A 127 6.69 3.58 6.57
N LYS A 128 7.44 4.42 7.22
CA LYS A 128 6.91 5.47 8.09
C LYS A 128 6.69 6.74 7.28
N ALA A 129 5.56 7.42 7.54
CA ALA A 129 5.34 8.73 6.98
C ALA A 129 6.35 9.73 7.57
N PRO A 130 6.76 10.75 6.81
CA PRO A 130 7.59 11.82 7.35
C PRO A 130 6.92 12.50 8.54
N ASN A 131 7.74 13.00 9.46
CA ASN A 131 7.24 13.74 10.62
C ASN A 131 6.67 15.08 10.15
N GLN A 132 5.36 15.28 10.38
CA GLN A 132 4.67 16.50 9.98
C GLN A 132 4.51 17.39 11.22
N ASN A 133 5.50 18.16 11.52
CA ASN A 133 5.37 19.19 12.56
C ASN A 133 5.05 20.53 11.93
#